data_74f1ed8c57263a9f41d98236824b2b31
#
_entry.id   74f1ed8c57263a9f41d98236824b2b31
#
_cell.length_a   1.000
_cell.length_b   1.000
_cell.length_c   1.000
_cell.angle_alpha   90.00
_cell.angle_beta   90.00
_cell.angle_gamma   90.00
#
_symmetry.space_group_name_H-M   'P 1'
#
loop_
_entity.id
_entity.type
_entity.pdbx_description
1 polymer ?
#
loop_
_entity_poly.entity_id
_entity_poly.type
_entity_poly.pdbx_seq_one_letter_code
_entity_poly.pdbx_strand_id
1 'polypeptide(L)'
;MSVQNVSGTFGTAPKIRVRGATSIYGSSKPLWVVDGVIMEDVTSVDADQLSSGDAKTLISSAIAGLNSDDIESFQILKDGSATSIYGARAMSGVIVVTTKKGHAGQNHISYTGEYTMRLKPSYSQFNIMNSQEQMGIYKELYNDGWLSFSGMLNASSSGVYGKMYQLMNTYDPATGKFALANTDDAMRAYLKEAEYRNTNWFDELFNTNVSRNHSISMSTGTDKAQYYVSFSYMSDPGWTLQSSVKRYTANVNANYNLSKKLSLNMIANASYRKQKAPGTTNQSVNAVTGAVSRDFDINPYSYAINTSRALDPNTYYTRNYAPFNIKNELANNYMDLDVTDIKYQAQLTYKPITQLQFQGLVDYKFAQTVDVTKVTEHSNMAESYRAMDNATIRDRNPWLYTDPDVPNSLPITVLPNGGFYSEQKYKMNCMR
;
A
#
# COMPACT_ATOMS: atom_id res chain seq x y z
N MET A 1 -3.77 11.16 22.01
CA MET A 1 -3.93 10.52 20.68
C MET A 1 -2.58 10.46 20.02
N SER A 2 -2.22 9.32 19.44
CA SER A 2 -1.01 9.16 18.63
C SER A 2 -1.43 8.75 17.22
N VAL A 3 -0.87 9.41 16.22
CA VAL A 3 -1.07 9.10 14.80
C VAL A 3 0.28 8.72 14.23
N GLN A 4 0.41 7.50 13.73
CA GLN A 4 1.62 7.00 13.11
C GLN A 4 1.32 6.62 11.66
N ASN A 5 2.03 7.20 10.72
CA ASN A 5 2.03 6.73 9.35
C ASN A 5 2.94 5.49 9.27
N VAL A 6 2.35 4.34 9.03
CA VAL A 6 3.06 3.04 9.01
C VAL A 6 3.67 2.71 7.65
N SER A 7 3.33 3.46 6.62
CA SER A 7 3.83 3.26 5.24
C SER A 7 3.95 4.61 4.53
N GLY A 8 4.96 4.74 3.68
CA GLY A 8 5.07 5.88 2.74
C GLY A 8 4.10 5.78 1.55
N THR A 9 3.35 4.68 1.44
CA THR A 9 2.36 4.48 0.39
C THR A 9 1.15 5.37 0.65
N PHE A 10 0.81 6.22 -0.29
CA PHE A 10 -0.35 7.09 -0.19
C PHE A 10 -1.65 6.28 -0.12
N GLY A 11 -2.57 6.69 0.75
CA GLY A 11 -3.85 6.01 0.95
C GLY A 11 -3.82 4.88 1.98
N THR A 12 -2.66 4.57 2.54
CA THR A 12 -2.56 3.67 3.69
C THR A 12 -3.19 4.34 4.91
N ALA A 13 -4.06 3.63 5.61
CA ALA A 13 -4.67 4.14 6.83
C ALA A 13 -3.59 4.35 7.91
N PRO A 14 -3.49 5.55 8.51
CA PRO A 14 -2.57 5.77 9.61
C PRO A 14 -2.98 4.93 10.82
N LYS A 15 -2.00 4.46 11.59
CA LYS A 15 -2.25 3.82 12.88
C LYS A 15 -2.63 4.89 13.89
N ILE A 16 -3.92 4.96 14.22
CA ILE A 16 -4.46 5.93 15.18
C ILE A 16 -4.69 5.21 16.49
N ARG A 17 -4.08 5.72 17.58
CA ARG A 17 -4.31 5.27 18.94
C ARG A 17 -4.88 6.43 19.76
N VAL A 18 -6.06 6.22 20.32
CA VAL A 18 -6.72 7.19 21.20
C VAL A 18 -6.38 6.93 22.66
N ARG A 19 -6.24 5.65 23.04
CA ARG A 19 -5.80 5.18 24.38
C ARG A 19 -4.58 4.27 24.27
N GLY A 20 -3.94 3.96 25.42
CA GLY A 20 -2.94 2.90 25.52
C GLY A 20 -3.52 1.52 25.15
N ALA A 21 -2.68 0.54 24.86
CA ALA A 21 -3.11 -0.83 24.57
C ALA A 21 -3.85 -1.39 25.78
N THR A 22 -5.17 -1.52 25.68
CA THR A 22 -6.03 -1.98 26.80
C THR A 22 -6.41 -3.46 26.69
N SER A 23 -6.02 -4.13 25.61
CA SER A 23 -6.32 -5.54 25.38
C SER A 23 -5.21 -6.23 24.59
N ILE A 24 -4.88 -7.45 25.02
CA ILE A 24 -3.94 -8.35 24.31
C ILE A 24 -4.62 -9.01 23.11
N TYR A 25 -5.96 -9.13 23.14
CA TYR A 25 -6.75 -9.84 22.12
C TYR A 25 -7.75 -8.97 21.36
N GLY A 26 -7.85 -7.65 21.63
CA GLY A 26 -8.80 -6.75 21.00
C GLY A 26 -8.17 -5.80 19.97
N SER A 27 -8.97 -5.35 19.00
CA SER A 27 -8.55 -4.29 18.06
C SER A 27 -8.22 -3.01 18.83
N SER A 28 -7.03 -2.49 18.66
CA SER A 28 -6.61 -1.19 19.22
C SER A 28 -7.09 0.02 18.40
N LYS A 29 -7.90 -0.21 17.36
CA LYS A 29 -8.44 0.84 16.50
C LYS A 29 -9.58 1.57 17.20
N PRO A 30 -9.65 2.91 17.13
CA PRO A 30 -10.80 3.67 17.61
C PRO A 30 -12.02 3.41 16.71
N LEU A 31 -13.20 3.50 17.31
CA LEU A 31 -14.46 3.47 16.58
C LEU A 31 -14.69 4.81 15.86
N TRP A 32 -15.03 4.79 14.60
CA TRP A 32 -15.40 5.98 13.85
C TRP A 32 -16.91 6.13 13.79
N VAL A 33 -17.39 7.33 14.10
CA VAL A 33 -18.79 7.72 13.97
C VAL A 33 -18.88 8.96 13.09
N VAL A 34 -19.59 8.86 11.98
CA VAL A 34 -19.75 9.96 11.00
C VAL A 34 -21.22 10.34 10.94
N ASP A 35 -21.53 11.58 11.32
CA ASP A 35 -22.91 12.11 11.38
C ASP A 35 -23.88 11.20 12.16
N GLY A 36 -23.40 10.63 13.26
CA GLY A 36 -24.19 9.75 14.14
C GLY A 36 -24.19 8.28 13.72
N VAL A 37 -23.63 7.91 12.61
CA VAL A 37 -23.56 6.53 12.12
C VAL A 37 -22.19 5.91 12.41
N ILE A 38 -22.18 4.70 12.99
CA ILE A 38 -20.97 3.94 13.23
C ILE A 38 -20.43 3.45 11.88
N MET A 39 -19.18 3.78 11.58
CA MET A 39 -18.50 3.32 10.38
C MET A 39 -17.79 2.00 10.65
N GLU A 40 -18.03 1.01 9.81
CA GLU A 40 -17.35 -0.29 9.86
C GLU A 40 -16.33 -0.40 8.73
N ASP A 41 -15.19 -1.02 9.04
CA ASP A 41 -14.19 -1.36 8.04
C ASP A 41 -14.73 -2.46 7.12
N VAL A 42 -14.47 -2.36 5.83
CA VAL A 42 -14.93 -3.36 4.82
C VAL A 42 -14.23 -4.70 5.02
N THR A 43 -13.02 -4.67 5.57
CA THR A 43 -12.21 -5.85 5.90
C THR A 43 -11.59 -5.70 7.28
N SER A 44 -11.49 -6.80 8.04
CA SER A 44 -10.68 -6.85 9.24
C SER A 44 -9.20 -6.85 8.84
N VAL A 45 -8.44 -5.88 9.31
CA VAL A 45 -7.00 -5.83 9.16
C VAL A 45 -6.38 -5.98 10.53
N ASP A 46 -5.55 -6.98 10.71
CA ASP A 46 -4.84 -7.23 11.95
C ASP A 46 -3.76 -6.17 12.21
N ALA A 47 -3.38 -6.00 13.50
CA ALA A 47 -2.37 -5.03 13.89
C ALA A 47 -1.01 -5.26 13.19
N ASP A 48 -0.70 -6.51 12.89
CA ASP A 48 0.52 -6.92 12.20
C ASP A 48 0.50 -6.54 10.72
N GLN A 49 -0.62 -6.71 10.04
CA GLN A 49 -0.82 -6.24 8.66
C GLN A 49 -0.73 -4.71 8.58
N LEU A 50 -1.22 -4.00 9.60
CA LEU A 50 -1.12 -2.55 9.67
C LEU A 50 0.33 -2.08 9.86
N SER A 51 1.13 -2.82 10.62
CA SER A 51 2.53 -2.49 10.90
C SER A 51 3.46 -2.81 9.73
N SER A 52 3.08 -3.75 8.90
CA SER A 52 3.89 -4.26 7.79
C SER A 52 3.69 -3.52 6.46
N GLY A 53 2.70 -2.62 6.39
CA GLY A 53 2.35 -1.92 5.15
C GLY A 53 1.73 -2.86 4.09
N ASP A 54 1.04 -3.92 4.53
CA ASP A 54 0.32 -4.83 3.66
C ASP A 54 -0.71 -4.05 2.81
N ALA A 55 -0.88 -4.47 1.58
CA ALA A 55 -1.84 -3.93 0.63
C ALA A 55 -3.29 -3.95 1.16
N LYS A 56 -3.64 -4.89 2.02
CA LYS A 56 -4.93 -4.93 2.73
C LYS A 56 -5.18 -3.69 3.58
N THR A 57 -4.13 -3.00 4.04
CA THR A 57 -4.26 -1.73 4.77
C THR A 57 -4.84 -0.62 3.91
N LEU A 58 -4.68 -0.71 2.59
CA LEU A 58 -5.23 0.24 1.62
C LEU A 58 -6.76 0.10 1.49
N ILE A 59 -7.30 -1.07 1.83
CA ILE A 59 -8.71 -1.43 1.69
C ILE A 59 -9.53 -1.00 2.91
N SER A 60 -8.94 -0.95 4.09
CA SER A 60 -9.62 -1.06 5.37
C SER A 60 -10.06 0.25 6.02
N SER A 61 -9.83 1.41 5.44
CA SER A 61 -10.21 2.65 6.11
C SER A 61 -11.68 2.99 5.90
N ALA A 62 -12.47 2.87 6.97
CA ALA A 62 -13.89 3.23 7.00
C ALA A 62 -14.19 4.69 6.61
N ILE A 63 -13.18 5.57 6.70
CA ILE A 63 -13.29 7.00 6.40
C ILE A 63 -12.53 7.44 5.15
N ALA A 64 -11.93 6.51 4.40
CA ALA A 64 -11.16 6.84 3.19
C ALA A 64 -11.99 7.54 2.10
N GLY A 65 -13.32 7.43 2.19
CA GLY A 65 -14.28 8.10 1.30
C GLY A 65 -14.61 9.54 1.68
N LEU A 66 -14.20 10.04 2.85
CA LEU A 66 -14.49 11.41 3.27
C LEU A 66 -13.42 12.38 2.75
N ASN A 67 -13.87 13.53 2.23
CA ASN A 67 -12.98 14.65 1.96
C ASN A 67 -12.78 15.47 3.24
N SER A 68 -11.54 15.87 3.52
CA SER A 68 -11.20 16.74 4.66
C SER A 68 -11.97 18.07 4.65
N ASP A 69 -12.20 18.62 3.45
CA ASP A 69 -12.88 19.89 3.29
C ASP A 69 -14.37 19.84 3.64
N ASP A 70 -14.98 18.64 3.67
CA ASP A 70 -16.37 18.44 4.05
C ASP A 70 -16.57 18.26 5.55
N ILE A 71 -15.49 18.23 6.32
CA ILE A 71 -15.54 18.03 7.77
C ILE A 71 -15.70 19.40 8.46
N GLU A 72 -16.69 19.46 9.34
CA GLU A 72 -16.92 20.63 10.20
C GLU A 72 -16.18 20.50 11.52
N SER A 73 -16.23 19.30 12.14
CA SER A 73 -15.58 19.09 13.44
C SER A 73 -15.21 17.63 13.70
N PHE A 74 -14.20 17.47 14.58
CA PHE A 74 -13.80 16.19 15.16
C PHE A 74 -13.94 16.25 16.67
N GLN A 75 -14.55 15.23 17.26
CA GLN A 75 -14.60 15.03 18.70
C GLN A 75 -13.96 13.68 19.03
N ILE A 76 -13.05 13.66 19.99
CA ILE A 76 -12.37 12.44 20.41
C ILE A 76 -12.84 12.09 21.83
N LEU A 77 -13.63 11.01 21.92
CA LEU A 77 -14.18 10.51 23.17
C LEU A 77 -13.23 9.46 23.75
N LYS A 78 -12.63 9.80 24.89
CA LYS A 78 -11.62 8.94 25.56
C LYS A 78 -12.18 8.29 26.83
N ASP A 79 -13.16 8.91 27.46
CA ASP A 79 -13.66 8.50 28.77
C ASP A 79 -14.74 7.42 28.67
N GLY A 80 -14.79 6.53 29.65
CA GLY A 80 -15.73 5.41 29.65
C GLY A 80 -17.20 5.86 29.63
N SER A 81 -17.53 6.98 30.28
CA SER A 81 -18.88 7.57 30.25
C SER A 81 -19.28 8.06 28.85
N ALA A 82 -18.32 8.72 28.14
CA ALA A 82 -18.54 9.21 26.80
C ALA A 82 -18.62 8.08 25.77
N THR A 83 -17.92 6.96 26.02
CA THR A 83 -17.89 5.80 25.11
C THR A 83 -19.03 4.81 25.39
N SER A 84 -19.70 4.88 26.53
CA SER A 84 -20.78 3.96 26.92
C SER A 84 -21.97 3.94 25.95
N ILE A 85 -22.23 5.07 25.29
CA ILE A 85 -23.28 5.21 24.26
C ILE A 85 -23.04 4.26 23.06
N TYR A 86 -21.77 3.92 22.78
CA TYR A 86 -21.36 3.11 21.63
C TYR A 86 -21.07 1.64 21.99
N GLY A 87 -21.25 1.27 23.28
CA GLY A 87 -21.08 -0.09 23.77
C GLY A 87 -19.65 -0.62 23.74
N ALA A 88 -19.51 -1.95 23.75
CA ALA A 88 -18.22 -2.64 23.81
C ALA A 88 -17.24 -2.29 22.63
N ARG A 89 -17.77 -1.87 21.49
CA ARG A 89 -16.96 -1.46 20.32
C ARG A 89 -16.14 -0.19 20.59
N ALA A 90 -16.50 0.59 21.60
CA ALA A 90 -15.87 1.86 21.94
C ALA A 90 -14.69 1.75 22.94
N MET A 91 -14.27 0.53 23.32
CA MET A 91 -13.21 0.32 24.32
C MET A 91 -11.89 0.99 23.97
N SER A 92 -11.56 1.10 22.69
CA SER A 92 -10.34 1.77 22.20
C SER A 92 -10.51 3.28 21.97
N GLY A 93 -11.65 3.84 22.35
CA GLY A 93 -12.06 5.24 22.14
C GLY A 93 -12.94 5.40 20.89
N VAL A 94 -13.56 6.58 20.77
CA VAL A 94 -14.44 6.93 19.65
C VAL A 94 -13.98 8.24 19.03
N ILE A 95 -13.96 8.30 17.71
CA ILE A 95 -13.75 9.53 16.95
C ILE A 95 -15.06 9.86 16.26
N VAL A 96 -15.68 10.96 16.69
CA VAL A 96 -16.91 11.46 16.10
C VAL A 96 -16.58 12.54 15.09
N VAL A 97 -17.04 12.38 13.88
CA VAL A 97 -16.86 13.31 12.76
C VAL A 97 -18.23 13.91 12.42
N THR A 98 -18.29 15.22 12.34
CA THR A 98 -19.48 15.93 11.86
C THR A 98 -19.15 16.58 10.51
N THR A 99 -20.00 16.36 9.52
CA THR A 99 -19.84 16.96 8.20
C THR A 99 -20.53 18.33 8.13
N LYS A 100 -20.06 19.19 7.19
CA LYS A 100 -20.60 20.52 6.95
C LYS A 100 -22.05 20.45 6.51
N LYS A 101 -22.82 21.45 6.93
CA LYS A 101 -24.24 21.62 6.63
C LYS A 101 -24.49 22.95 5.91
N GLY A 102 -25.62 23.07 5.24
CA GLY A 102 -26.07 24.32 4.70
C GLY A 102 -26.53 25.29 5.82
N HIS A 103 -26.43 26.58 5.57
CA HIS A 103 -26.86 27.63 6.49
C HIS A 103 -27.91 28.52 5.87
N ALA A 104 -28.89 28.96 6.67
CA ALA A 104 -29.94 29.87 6.22
C ALA A 104 -29.36 31.28 5.95
N GLY A 105 -29.85 31.93 4.91
CA GLY A 105 -29.51 33.31 4.60
C GLY A 105 -28.13 33.54 3.97
N GLN A 106 -27.38 32.49 3.67
CA GLN A 106 -26.06 32.56 3.06
C GLN A 106 -26.01 31.72 1.77
N ASN A 107 -25.58 32.35 0.68
CA ASN A 107 -25.18 31.65 -0.55
C ASN A 107 -23.66 31.75 -0.62
N HIS A 108 -22.96 30.66 -0.37
CA HIS A 108 -21.50 30.63 -0.37
C HIS A 108 -20.99 29.51 -1.27
N ILE A 109 -20.15 29.88 -2.22
CA ILE A 109 -19.40 28.94 -3.06
C ILE A 109 -17.95 29.04 -2.65
N SER A 110 -17.33 27.90 -2.36
CA SER A 110 -15.91 27.81 -2.00
C SER A 110 -15.19 26.87 -2.95
N TYR A 111 -14.00 27.25 -3.36
CA TYR A 111 -13.07 26.40 -4.06
C TYR A 111 -11.77 26.34 -3.27
N THR A 112 -11.27 25.11 -3.03
CA THR A 112 -9.99 24.83 -2.38
C THR A 112 -9.12 24.06 -3.34
N GLY A 113 -7.91 24.56 -3.59
CA GLY A 113 -6.86 23.86 -4.33
C GLY A 113 -5.67 23.60 -3.40
N GLU A 114 -5.34 22.33 -3.16
CA GLU A 114 -4.22 21.93 -2.34
C GLU A 114 -3.18 21.21 -3.20
N TYR A 115 -1.92 21.62 -3.07
CA TYR A 115 -0.78 21.02 -3.75
C TYR A 115 0.26 20.62 -2.72
N THR A 116 0.53 19.32 -2.63
CA THR A 116 1.53 18.78 -1.71
C THR A 116 2.69 18.20 -2.50
N MET A 117 3.87 18.76 -2.30
CA MET A 117 5.10 18.29 -2.95
C MET A 117 5.88 17.36 -2.02
N ARG A 118 6.30 16.20 -2.55
CA ARG A 118 7.21 15.25 -1.89
C ARG A 118 8.48 15.15 -2.71
N LEU A 119 9.60 15.48 -2.08
CA LEU A 119 10.91 15.32 -2.68
C LEU A 119 11.38 13.86 -2.59
N LYS A 120 12.28 13.47 -3.48
CA LYS A 120 12.96 12.17 -3.39
C LYS A 120 13.74 12.08 -2.08
N PRO A 121 13.82 10.90 -1.43
CA PRO A 121 14.75 10.68 -0.34
C PRO A 121 16.19 10.81 -0.83
N SER A 122 17.11 11.07 0.08
CA SER A 122 18.55 11.14 -0.22
C SER A 122 19.35 10.23 0.71
N TYR A 123 20.36 9.56 0.18
CA TYR A 123 21.29 8.77 0.97
C TYR A 123 22.04 9.57 2.05
N SER A 124 22.13 10.90 1.91
CA SER A 124 22.69 11.76 2.97
C SER A 124 21.91 11.71 4.29
N GLN A 125 20.67 11.23 4.27
CA GLN A 125 19.82 11.06 5.46
C GLN A 125 20.02 9.70 6.15
N PHE A 126 20.81 8.81 5.58
CA PHE A 126 21.00 7.43 6.04
C PHE A 126 22.48 7.10 6.20
N ASN A 127 22.79 6.31 7.21
CA ASN A 127 24.13 5.75 7.38
C ASN A 127 24.24 4.41 6.63
N ILE A 128 24.36 4.47 5.30
CA ILE A 128 24.39 3.30 4.42
C ILE A 128 25.70 3.35 3.62
N MET A 129 26.38 2.21 3.55
CA MET A 129 27.62 2.03 2.79
C MET A 129 27.46 2.44 1.32
N ASN A 130 28.47 3.10 0.77
CA ASN A 130 28.58 3.35 -0.66
C ASN A 130 29.06 2.09 -1.40
N SER A 131 29.15 2.14 -2.74
CA SER A 131 29.58 0.99 -3.55
C SER A 131 31.02 0.58 -3.26
N GLN A 132 31.91 1.52 -3.01
CA GLN A 132 33.31 1.28 -2.74
C GLN A 132 33.52 0.51 -1.43
N GLU A 133 32.83 0.93 -0.36
CA GLU A 133 32.86 0.24 0.93
C GLU A 133 32.29 -1.17 0.83
N GLN A 134 31.18 -1.35 0.10
CA GLN A 134 30.57 -2.65 -0.12
C GLN A 134 31.47 -3.58 -0.97
N MET A 135 32.08 -3.06 -2.02
CA MET A 135 33.00 -3.86 -2.85
C MET A 135 34.27 -4.23 -2.09
N GLY A 136 34.70 -3.43 -1.11
CA GLY A 136 35.76 -3.79 -0.17
C GLY A 136 35.43 -5.05 0.61
N ILE A 137 34.21 -5.12 1.20
CA ILE A 137 33.74 -6.32 1.91
C ILE A 137 33.61 -7.52 0.96
N TYR A 138 33.09 -7.33 -0.25
CA TYR A 138 32.96 -8.42 -1.22
C TYR A 138 34.34 -8.96 -1.64
N LYS A 139 35.36 -8.11 -1.73
CA LYS A 139 36.75 -8.54 -2.01
C LYS A 139 37.30 -9.44 -0.89
N GLU A 140 37.02 -9.11 0.37
CA GLU A 140 37.40 -9.95 1.51
C GLU A 140 36.68 -11.30 1.44
N LEU A 141 35.36 -11.30 1.23
CA LEU A 141 34.57 -12.53 1.07
C LEU A 141 35.04 -13.38 -0.13
N TYR A 142 35.48 -12.75 -1.20
CA TYR A 142 36.06 -13.47 -2.34
C TYR A 142 37.40 -14.13 -1.98
N ASN A 143 38.28 -13.41 -1.28
CA ASN A 143 39.55 -13.96 -0.83
C ASN A 143 39.39 -15.11 0.15
N ASP A 144 38.36 -15.09 0.97
CA ASP A 144 38.00 -16.16 1.92
C ASP A 144 37.25 -17.32 1.25
N GLY A 145 37.03 -17.28 -0.07
CA GLY A 145 36.41 -18.34 -0.85
C GLY A 145 34.86 -18.39 -0.79
N TRP A 146 34.20 -17.45 -0.09
CA TRP A 146 32.73 -17.42 0.02
C TRP A 146 32.03 -17.11 -1.31
N LEU A 147 32.67 -16.31 -2.18
CA LEU A 147 32.13 -15.93 -3.48
C LEU A 147 32.72 -16.80 -4.61
N SER A 148 32.70 -18.12 -4.41
CA SER A 148 33.20 -19.07 -5.42
C SER A 148 32.29 -19.11 -6.66
N PHE A 149 32.88 -19.49 -7.79
CA PHE A 149 32.19 -19.61 -9.08
C PHE A 149 30.94 -20.49 -9.00
N SER A 150 31.09 -21.74 -8.53
CA SER A 150 29.99 -22.70 -8.43
C SER A 150 28.94 -22.27 -7.41
N GLY A 151 29.36 -21.64 -6.30
CA GLY A 151 28.46 -21.12 -5.28
C GLY A 151 27.57 -20.00 -5.81
N MET A 152 28.15 -19.08 -6.56
CA MET A 152 27.42 -17.91 -7.07
C MET A 152 26.52 -18.22 -8.25
N LEU A 153 26.89 -19.14 -9.15
CA LEU A 153 26.04 -19.55 -10.26
C LEU A 153 24.79 -20.31 -9.82
N ASN A 154 24.87 -21.03 -8.70
CA ASN A 154 23.75 -21.82 -8.16
C ASN A 154 23.05 -21.12 -6.99
N ALA A 155 23.38 -19.87 -6.71
CA ALA A 155 22.76 -19.13 -5.61
C ALA A 155 21.33 -18.71 -5.96
N SER A 156 20.44 -18.72 -4.96
CA SER A 156 19.07 -18.18 -5.11
C SER A 156 19.07 -16.68 -5.40
N SER A 157 20.11 -15.97 -4.95
CA SER A 157 20.30 -14.54 -5.21
C SER A 157 21.78 -14.28 -5.47
N SER A 158 22.07 -13.52 -6.47
CA SER A 158 23.45 -13.14 -6.82
C SER A 158 23.56 -11.63 -6.97
N GLY A 159 24.77 -11.12 -6.71
CA GLY A 159 25.13 -9.72 -6.90
C GLY A 159 26.18 -9.58 -8.02
N VAL A 160 27.12 -8.64 -7.80
CA VAL A 160 28.16 -8.27 -8.77
C VAL A 160 29.00 -9.49 -9.19
N TYR A 161 29.46 -10.31 -8.23
CA TYR A 161 30.29 -11.48 -8.51
C TYR A 161 29.53 -12.57 -9.29
N GLY A 162 28.28 -12.87 -8.90
CA GLY A 162 27.47 -13.84 -9.64
C GLY A 162 27.20 -13.41 -11.07
N LYS A 163 26.93 -12.11 -11.29
CA LYS A 163 26.76 -11.58 -12.63
C LYS A 163 28.05 -11.63 -13.45
N MET A 164 29.18 -11.33 -12.84
CA MET A 164 30.50 -11.48 -13.46
C MET A 164 30.69 -12.91 -13.99
N TYR A 165 30.47 -13.91 -13.14
CA TYR A 165 30.61 -15.31 -13.54
C TYR A 165 29.60 -15.73 -14.60
N GLN A 166 28.37 -15.23 -14.53
CA GLN A 166 27.35 -15.47 -15.55
C GLN A 166 27.81 -14.94 -16.91
N LEU A 167 28.34 -13.72 -16.98
CA LEU A 167 28.88 -13.12 -18.21
C LEU A 167 30.06 -13.90 -18.76
N MET A 168 30.93 -14.45 -17.89
CA MET A 168 32.06 -15.29 -18.30
C MET A 168 31.61 -16.64 -18.91
N ASN A 169 30.39 -17.08 -18.63
CA ASN A 169 29.78 -18.29 -19.20
C ASN A 169 28.78 -18.01 -20.33
N THR A 170 28.46 -16.76 -20.59
CA THR A 170 27.56 -16.39 -21.68
C THR A 170 28.33 -16.24 -22.97
N TYR A 171 28.22 -17.25 -23.86
CA TYR A 171 28.85 -17.22 -25.19
C TYR A 171 27.90 -16.60 -26.20
N ASP A 172 28.43 -15.66 -26.96
CA ASP A 172 27.73 -15.05 -28.10
C ASP A 172 28.20 -15.70 -29.41
N PRO A 173 27.38 -16.49 -30.08
CA PRO A 173 27.73 -17.16 -31.30
C PRO A 173 27.94 -16.19 -32.48
N ALA A 174 27.36 -14.97 -32.44
CA ALA A 174 27.51 -13.99 -33.50
C ALA A 174 28.92 -13.34 -33.51
N THR A 175 29.47 -13.13 -32.32
CA THR A 175 30.79 -12.54 -32.16
C THR A 175 31.90 -13.57 -31.94
N GLY A 176 31.54 -14.82 -31.64
CA GLY A 176 32.47 -15.88 -31.28
C GLY A 176 33.21 -15.67 -29.96
N LYS A 177 32.66 -14.86 -29.06
CA LYS A 177 33.28 -14.48 -27.78
C LYS A 177 32.32 -14.68 -26.59
N PHE A 178 32.92 -14.82 -25.42
CA PHE A 178 32.13 -14.70 -24.16
C PHE A 178 31.84 -13.24 -23.87
N ALA A 179 30.71 -12.98 -23.21
CA ALA A 179 30.29 -11.62 -22.83
C ALA A 179 31.31 -10.93 -21.90
N LEU A 180 32.05 -11.71 -21.11
CA LEU A 180 33.21 -11.27 -20.34
C LEU A 180 34.32 -12.29 -20.51
N ALA A 181 35.54 -11.85 -20.87
CA ALA A 181 36.69 -12.73 -20.99
C ALA A 181 37.09 -13.31 -19.63
N ASN A 182 37.44 -14.59 -19.60
CA ASN A 182 37.89 -15.27 -18.39
C ASN A 182 39.41 -14.99 -18.18
N THR A 183 39.73 -13.72 -17.89
CA THR A 183 41.06 -13.22 -17.57
C THR A 183 41.01 -12.33 -16.34
N ASP A 184 42.10 -12.32 -15.57
CA ASP A 184 42.18 -11.47 -14.37
C ASP A 184 41.97 -9.99 -14.66
N ASP A 185 42.44 -9.50 -15.79
CA ASP A 185 42.30 -8.11 -16.18
C ASP A 185 40.87 -7.74 -16.52
N ALA A 186 40.12 -8.61 -17.20
CA ALA A 186 38.71 -8.42 -17.51
C ALA A 186 37.84 -8.46 -16.22
N MET A 187 38.12 -9.40 -15.33
CA MET A 187 37.47 -9.48 -14.02
C MET A 187 37.71 -8.24 -13.18
N ARG A 188 38.99 -7.79 -13.09
CA ARG A 188 39.32 -6.56 -12.35
C ARG A 188 38.66 -5.33 -12.93
N ALA A 189 38.61 -5.21 -14.25
CA ALA A 189 37.92 -4.09 -14.91
C ALA A 189 36.43 -4.04 -14.59
N TYR A 190 35.76 -5.20 -14.65
CA TYR A 190 34.34 -5.33 -14.31
C TYR A 190 34.06 -4.98 -12.84
N LEU A 191 34.83 -5.52 -11.90
CA LEU A 191 34.68 -5.25 -10.48
C LEU A 191 35.00 -3.79 -10.13
N LYS A 192 35.99 -3.18 -10.78
CA LYS A 192 36.29 -1.77 -10.63
C LYS A 192 35.16 -0.86 -11.08
N GLU A 193 34.50 -1.20 -12.19
CA GLU A 193 33.30 -0.47 -12.62
C GLU A 193 32.20 -0.51 -11.56
N ALA A 194 31.94 -1.67 -10.97
CA ALA A 194 30.96 -1.83 -9.89
C ALA A 194 31.35 -1.03 -8.63
N GLU A 195 32.64 -0.97 -8.30
CA GLU A 195 33.19 -0.20 -7.17
C GLU A 195 32.91 1.30 -7.30
N TYR A 196 33.03 1.86 -8.49
CA TYR A 196 32.81 3.29 -8.73
C TYR A 196 31.36 3.66 -9.10
N ARG A 197 30.46 2.71 -9.30
CA ARG A 197 29.10 2.94 -9.80
C ARG A 197 28.27 3.80 -8.87
N ASN A 198 28.27 3.50 -7.59
CA ASN A 198 27.57 4.24 -6.53
C ASN A 198 26.11 4.57 -6.86
N THR A 199 25.34 3.57 -7.31
CA THR A 199 23.94 3.71 -7.72
C THR A 199 23.12 4.42 -6.67
N ASN A 200 22.36 5.42 -7.10
CA ASN A 200 21.39 6.11 -6.27
C ASN A 200 19.98 5.49 -6.50
N TRP A 201 19.65 4.45 -5.73
CA TRP A 201 18.35 3.77 -5.86
C TRP A 201 17.16 4.67 -5.57
N PHE A 202 17.33 5.74 -4.80
CA PHE A 202 16.26 6.71 -4.60
C PHE A 202 15.97 7.49 -5.89
N ASP A 203 16.98 7.84 -6.66
CA ASP A 203 16.77 8.49 -7.95
C ASP A 203 16.17 7.56 -9.01
N GLU A 204 16.49 6.27 -8.93
CA GLU A 204 16.01 5.25 -9.85
C GLU A 204 14.55 4.82 -9.60
N LEU A 205 14.12 4.84 -8.34
CA LEU A 205 12.84 4.24 -7.92
C LEU A 205 11.80 5.26 -7.45
N PHE A 206 12.19 6.53 -7.25
CA PHE A 206 11.31 7.57 -6.73
C PHE A 206 11.18 8.74 -7.69
N ASN A 207 10.03 9.37 -7.65
CA ASN A 207 9.75 10.59 -8.37
C ASN A 207 9.61 11.77 -7.42
N THR A 208 10.00 12.97 -7.84
CA THR A 208 9.48 14.17 -7.21
C THR A 208 7.99 14.22 -7.51
N ASN A 209 7.18 14.11 -6.47
CA ASN A 209 5.74 13.98 -6.61
C ASN A 209 5.03 15.26 -6.19
N VAL A 210 4.05 15.68 -7.00
CA VAL A 210 3.12 16.76 -6.64
C VAL A 210 1.71 16.18 -6.65
N SER A 211 1.18 15.88 -5.46
CA SER A 211 -0.22 15.52 -5.31
C SER A 211 -1.10 16.77 -5.38
N ARG A 212 -2.30 16.63 -5.93
CA ARG A 212 -3.27 17.69 -6.16
C ARG A 212 -4.60 17.27 -5.57
N ASN A 213 -5.22 18.16 -4.81
CA ASN A 213 -6.58 18.00 -4.33
C ASN A 213 -7.37 19.28 -4.69
N HIS A 214 -8.44 19.11 -5.43
CA HIS A 214 -9.34 20.19 -5.83
C HIS A 214 -10.72 19.90 -5.25
N SER A 215 -11.26 20.85 -4.51
CA SER A 215 -12.56 20.74 -3.88
C SER A 215 -13.40 21.97 -4.20
N ILE A 216 -14.64 21.76 -4.62
CA ILE A 216 -15.62 22.80 -4.78
C ILE A 216 -16.81 22.49 -3.89
N SER A 217 -17.30 23.47 -3.16
CA SER A 217 -18.47 23.32 -2.31
C SER A 217 -19.40 24.52 -2.43
N MET A 218 -20.68 24.23 -2.23
CA MET A 218 -21.74 25.25 -2.21
C MET A 218 -22.58 25.03 -0.95
N SER A 219 -22.75 26.09 -0.17
CA SER A 219 -23.69 26.17 0.95
C SER A 219 -24.74 27.23 0.62
N THR A 220 -26.00 26.84 0.72
CA THR A 220 -27.12 27.74 0.46
C THR A 220 -28.34 27.34 1.31
N GLY A 221 -29.26 28.24 1.54
CA GLY A 221 -30.47 27.86 2.26
C GLY A 221 -31.36 29.03 2.68
N THR A 222 -32.54 28.62 3.08
CA THR A 222 -33.57 29.46 3.73
C THR A 222 -33.86 28.86 5.12
N ASP A 223 -34.72 29.51 5.88
CA ASP A 223 -35.18 28.97 7.17
C ASP A 223 -35.91 27.62 7.05
N LYS A 224 -36.45 27.30 5.85
CA LYS A 224 -37.17 26.06 5.58
C LYS A 224 -36.33 24.95 5.01
N ALA A 225 -35.32 25.31 4.22
CA ALA A 225 -34.46 24.32 3.53
C ALA A 225 -33.02 24.83 3.43
N GLN A 226 -32.06 23.98 3.76
CA GLN A 226 -30.64 24.30 3.77
C GLN A 226 -29.91 23.18 3.06
N TYR A 227 -28.93 23.52 2.20
CA TYR A 227 -28.20 22.58 1.38
C TYR A 227 -26.71 22.84 1.46
N TYR A 228 -25.96 21.79 1.62
CA TYR A 228 -24.53 21.76 1.38
C TYR A 228 -24.22 20.71 0.32
N VAL A 229 -23.51 21.09 -0.72
CA VAL A 229 -23.10 20.18 -1.79
C VAL A 229 -21.61 20.39 -2.02
N SER A 230 -20.85 19.30 -2.13
CA SER A 230 -19.44 19.35 -2.48
C SER A 230 -19.07 18.27 -3.47
N PHE A 231 -18.02 18.57 -4.22
CA PHE A 231 -17.33 17.63 -5.10
C PHE A 231 -15.83 17.81 -4.95
N SER A 232 -15.07 16.73 -4.84
CA SER A 232 -13.61 16.79 -4.86
C SER A 232 -12.98 15.78 -5.80
N TYR A 233 -11.83 16.17 -6.32
CA TYR A 233 -10.94 15.34 -7.11
C TYR A 233 -9.53 15.43 -6.55
N MET A 234 -8.98 14.27 -6.19
CA MET A 234 -7.61 14.14 -5.75
C MET A 234 -6.84 13.25 -6.73
N SER A 235 -5.63 13.67 -7.07
CA SER A 235 -4.70 12.92 -7.89
C SER A 235 -3.31 12.95 -7.26
N ASP A 236 -2.77 11.78 -6.94
CA ASP A 236 -1.40 11.58 -6.53
C ASP A 236 -0.73 10.66 -7.56
N PRO A 237 0.22 11.16 -8.39
CA PRO A 237 0.89 10.35 -9.40
C PRO A 237 1.85 9.32 -8.83
N GLY A 238 2.00 9.29 -7.50
CA GLY A 238 2.85 8.33 -6.79
C GLY A 238 4.26 8.83 -6.53
N TRP A 239 4.75 8.56 -5.33
CA TRP A 239 6.11 8.89 -4.91
C TRP A 239 7.12 7.86 -5.42
N THR A 240 6.70 6.60 -5.55
CA THR A 240 7.50 5.50 -6.10
C THR A 240 7.02 5.11 -7.49
N LEU A 241 7.89 4.47 -8.27
CA LEU A 241 7.51 3.88 -9.55
C LEU A 241 6.31 2.93 -9.37
N GLN A 242 5.41 2.91 -10.37
CA GLN A 242 4.22 2.06 -10.41
C GLN A 242 3.26 2.23 -9.21
N SER A 243 3.28 3.39 -8.56
CA SER A 243 2.28 3.77 -7.57
C SER A 243 1.49 4.99 -8.03
N SER A 244 0.18 5.00 -7.79
CA SER A 244 -0.65 6.16 -8.06
C SER A 244 -2.00 6.05 -7.35
N VAL A 245 -2.63 7.19 -7.06
CA VAL A 245 -3.99 7.25 -6.51
C VAL A 245 -4.78 8.34 -7.20
N LYS A 246 -6.03 8.02 -7.55
CA LYS A 246 -7.06 9.01 -7.94
C LYS A 246 -8.29 8.76 -7.10
N ARG A 247 -8.87 9.82 -6.56
CA ARG A 247 -10.09 9.75 -5.75
C ARG A 247 -11.05 10.84 -6.17
N TYR A 248 -12.31 10.46 -6.31
CA TYR A 248 -13.44 11.34 -6.56
C TYR A 248 -14.38 11.23 -5.36
N THR A 249 -14.85 12.35 -4.83
CA THR A 249 -15.86 12.35 -3.77
C THR A 249 -16.97 13.32 -4.11
N ALA A 250 -18.19 12.96 -3.71
CA ALA A 250 -19.34 13.86 -3.78
C ALA A 250 -20.11 13.74 -2.45
N ASN A 251 -20.53 14.87 -1.93
CA ASN A 251 -21.29 14.95 -0.71
C ASN A 251 -22.47 15.90 -0.90
N VAL A 252 -23.65 15.47 -0.43
CA VAL A 252 -24.87 16.27 -0.39
C VAL A 252 -25.47 16.15 1.01
N ASN A 253 -25.66 17.28 1.67
CA ASN A 253 -26.37 17.37 2.94
C ASN A 253 -27.53 18.34 2.79
N ALA A 254 -28.75 17.84 2.91
CA ALA A 254 -29.99 18.61 2.78
C ALA A 254 -30.79 18.53 4.08
N ASN A 255 -31.09 19.69 4.64
CA ASN A 255 -31.92 19.81 5.84
C ASN A 255 -33.22 20.55 5.51
N TYR A 256 -34.36 19.93 5.82
CA TYR A 256 -35.70 20.47 5.61
C TYR A 256 -36.42 20.66 6.93
N ASN A 257 -36.83 21.88 7.23
CA ASN A 257 -37.74 22.22 8.32
C ASN A 257 -39.19 22.13 7.80
N LEU A 258 -39.76 20.94 7.83
CA LEU A 258 -41.11 20.69 7.32
C LEU A 258 -42.18 21.44 8.12
N SER A 259 -41.92 21.64 9.43
CA SER A 259 -42.71 22.50 10.31
C SER A 259 -41.83 22.99 11.47
N LYS A 260 -42.36 23.85 12.36
CA LYS A 260 -41.65 24.25 13.58
C LYS A 260 -41.34 23.08 14.53
N LYS A 261 -41.98 21.94 14.32
CA LYS A 261 -41.84 20.74 15.17
C LYS A 261 -41.21 19.53 14.45
N LEU A 262 -41.11 19.59 13.13
CA LEU A 262 -40.67 18.45 12.32
C LEU A 262 -39.57 18.88 11.35
N SER A 263 -38.42 18.21 11.40
CA SER A 263 -37.33 18.39 10.47
C SER A 263 -36.82 17.07 9.91
N LEU A 264 -36.41 17.09 8.65
CA LEU A 264 -35.83 15.96 7.93
C LEU A 264 -34.41 16.37 7.47
N ASN A 265 -33.41 15.59 7.88
CA ASN A 265 -32.05 15.75 7.35
C ASN A 265 -31.71 14.54 6.48
N MET A 266 -31.18 14.79 5.29
CA MET A 266 -30.73 13.78 4.33
C MET A 266 -29.27 14.02 3.98
N ILE A 267 -28.46 12.95 4.06
CA ILE A 267 -27.05 12.98 3.71
C ILE A 267 -26.80 11.90 2.66
N ALA A 268 -26.13 12.26 1.57
CA ALA A 268 -25.64 11.33 0.57
C ALA A 268 -24.15 11.58 0.36
N ASN A 269 -23.35 10.55 0.55
CA ASN A 269 -21.92 10.56 0.31
C ASN A 269 -21.58 9.51 -0.74
N ALA A 270 -20.73 9.84 -1.69
CA ALA A 270 -20.18 8.90 -2.66
C ALA A 270 -18.67 9.11 -2.79
N SER A 271 -17.93 8.03 -2.85
CA SER A 271 -16.49 8.05 -3.10
C SER A 271 -16.11 6.92 -4.06
N TYR A 272 -15.28 7.26 -5.03
CA TYR A 272 -14.61 6.31 -5.91
C TYR A 272 -13.11 6.55 -5.87
N ARG A 273 -12.34 5.51 -5.55
CA ARG A 273 -10.88 5.57 -5.50
C ARG A 273 -10.30 4.49 -6.39
N LYS A 274 -9.40 4.90 -7.27
CA LYS A 274 -8.56 4.01 -8.07
C LYS A 274 -7.11 4.15 -7.62
N GLN A 275 -6.46 3.03 -7.32
CA GLN A 275 -5.10 3.02 -6.82
C GLN A 275 -4.29 1.93 -7.52
N LYS A 276 -3.02 2.23 -7.82
CA LYS A 276 -2.03 1.26 -8.24
C LYS A 276 -0.92 1.18 -7.19
N ALA A 277 -0.46 -0.02 -6.89
CA ALA A 277 0.63 -0.26 -5.93
C ALA A 277 1.52 -1.39 -6.43
N PRO A 278 2.81 -1.45 -6.01
CA PRO A 278 3.67 -2.61 -6.23
C PRO A 278 3.03 -3.88 -5.66
N GLY A 279 3.18 -5.00 -6.36
CA GLY A 279 2.74 -6.30 -5.88
C GLY A 279 3.56 -6.78 -4.69
N THR A 280 2.93 -7.53 -3.82
CA THR A 280 3.60 -8.22 -2.70
C THR A 280 2.98 -9.60 -2.54
N THR A 281 3.79 -10.57 -2.16
CA THR A 281 3.30 -11.90 -1.80
C THR A 281 3.47 -12.15 -0.31
N ASN A 282 2.83 -13.19 0.14
CA ASN A 282 2.70 -13.67 1.51
C ASN A 282 3.67 -13.06 2.52
N GLN A 283 3.11 -12.65 3.63
CA GLN A 283 3.82 -12.04 4.73
C GLN A 283 3.67 -12.92 5.96
N SER A 284 4.79 -13.21 6.61
CA SER A 284 4.82 -13.86 7.92
C SER A 284 5.40 -12.90 8.96
N VAL A 285 4.80 -12.87 10.13
CA VAL A 285 5.27 -12.09 11.28
C VAL A 285 5.81 -13.07 12.31
N ASN A 286 7.06 -12.88 12.73
CA ASN A 286 7.61 -13.63 13.85
C ASN A 286 6.94 -13.14 15.15
N ALA A 287 6.16 -13.99 15.80
CA ALA A 287 5.38 -13.66 16.99
C ALA A 287 6.27 -13.25 18.20
N VAL A 288 7.54 -13.64 18.21
CA VAL A 288 8.47 -13.34 19.32
C VAL A 288 9.22 -12.03 19.10
N THR A 289 9.73 -11.82 17.89
CA THR A 289 10.59 -10.66 17.57
C THR A 289 9.82 -9.51 16.94
N GLY A 290 8.59 -9.75 16.48
CA GLY A 290 7.82 -8.78 15.66
C GLY A 290 8.39 -8.54 14.26
N ALA A 291 9.44 -9.30 13.88
CA ALA A 291 10.05 -9.16 12.57
C ALA A 291 9.10 -9.64 11.47
N VAL A 292 8.95 -8.82 10.45
CA VAL A 292 8.14 -9.13 9.27
C VAL A 292 9.03 -9.72 8.19
N SER A 293 8.72 -10.94 7.76
CA SER A 293 9.32 -11.59 6.61
C SER A 293 8.30 -11.65 5.48
N ARG A 294 8.72 -11.28 4.30
CA ARG A 294 7.91 -11.37 3.08
C ARG A 294 8.58 -12.35 2.13
N ASP A 295 7.80 -13.23 1.54
CA ASP A 295 8.31 -14.21 0.59
C ASP A 295 8.86 -13.53 -0.66
N PHE A 296 8.21 -12.43 -1.06
CA PHE A 296 8.62 -11.61 -2.19
C PHE A 296 8.38 -10.13 -1.91
N ASP A 297 9.42 -9.40 -1.54
CA ASP A 297 9.35 -7.95 -1.28
C ASP A 297 9.97 -7.16 -2.42
N ILE A 298 9.13 -6.37 -3.10
CA ILE A 298 9.53 -5.41 -4.14
C ILE A 298 9.19 -3.98 -3.74
N ASN A 299 9.05 -3.71 -2.45
CA ASN A 299 8.84 -2.36 -1.95
C ASN A 299 10.04 -1.46 -2.32
N PRO A 300 9.83 -0.38 -3.11
CA PRO A 300 10.93 0.46 -3.60
C PRO A 300 11.76 1.10 -2.48
N TYR A 301 11.12 1.44 -1.34
CA TYR A 301 11.82 2.05 -0.21
C TYR A 301 12.73 1.04 0.50
N SER A 302 12.19 -0.15 0.80
CA SER A 302 12.98 -1.25 1.38
C SER A 302 14.13 -1.65 0.44
N TYR A 303 13.85 -1.71 -0.86
CA TYR A 303 14.87 -2.04 -1.86
C TYR A 303 16.00 -1.00 -1.89
N ALA A 304 15.67 0.29 -1.90
CA ALA A 304 16.67 1.36 -1.94
C ALA A 304 17.60 1.35 -0.72
N ILE A 305 17.07 1.00 0.46
CA ILE A 305 17.85 0.96 1.70
C ILE A 305 18.73 -0.30 1.80
N ASN A 306 18.21 -1.46 1.36
CA ASN A 306 18.84 -2.75 1.62
C ASN A 306 19.61 -3.32 0.42
N THR A 307 19.56 -2.66 -0.75
CA THR A 307 20.23 -3.16 -1.95
C THR A 307 21.58 -2.50 -2.13
N SER A 308 22.55 -3.30 -2.56
CA SER A 308 23.90 -2.82 -2.86
C SER A 308 23.91 -1.72 -3.91
N ARG A 309 24.63 -0.64 -3.62
CA ARG A 309 24.84 0.48 -4.53
C ARG A 309 25.87 0.17 -5.62
N ALA A 310 26.53 -0.98 -5.55
CA ALA A 310 27.42 -1.50 -6.60
C ALA A 310 26.65 -2.14 -7.77
N LEU A 311 25.35 -2.41 -7.62
CA LEU A 311 24.51 -2.98 -8.67
C LEU A 311 24.13 -1.93 -9.71
N ASP A 312 24.05 -2.34 -10.97
CA ASP A 312 23.57 -1.52 -12.09
C ASP A 312 22.04 -1.60 -12.18
N PRO A 313 21.32 -0.47 -12.17
CA PRO A 313 19.86 -0.43 -12.24
C PRO A 313 19.27 -0.95 -13.56
N ASN A 314 20.09 -1.11 -14.60
CA ASN A 314 19.67 -1.57 -15.92
C ASN A 314 20.06 -3.04 -16.20
N THR A 315 20.75 -3.68 -15.25
CA THR A 315 21.21 -5.06 -15.39
C THR A 315 20.30 -6.02 -14.64
N TYR A 316 20.08 -7.20 -15.20
CA TYR A 316 19.40 -8.31 -14.52
C TYR A 316 20.42 -9.12 -13.71
N TYR A 317 20.14 -9.29 -12.44
CA TYR A 317 20.86 -10.17 -11.52
C TYR A 317 20.01 -11.41 -11.22
N THR A 318 20.49 -12.34 -10.43
CA THR A 318 19.69 -13.48 -9.98
C THR A 318 18.98 -13.14 -8.67
N ARG A 319 17.69 -13.42 -8.58
CA ARG A 319 16.89 -13.44 -7.36
C ARG A 319 15.86 -14.56 -7.49
N ASN A 320 15.66 -15.34 -6.44
CA ASN A 320 14.77 -16.52 -6.47
C ASN A 320 15.09 -17.46 -7.64
N TYR A 321 16.37 -17.70 -7.91
CA TYR A 321 16.90 -18.53 -9.01
C TYR A 321 16.57 -18.06 -10.44
N ALA A 322 15.98 -16.87 -10.60
CA ALA A 322 15.55 -16.34 -11.89
C ALA A 322 16.10 -14.92 -12.13
N PRO A 323 16.13 -14.42 -13.37
CA PRO A 323 16.53 -13.05 -13.68
C PRO A 323 15.67 -12.03 -12.96
N PHE A 324 16.29 -11.06 -12.31
CA PHE A 324 15.65 -10.01 -11.55
C PHE A 324 16.21 -8.63 -11.87
N ASN A 325 15.32 -7.71 -12.19
CA ASN A 325 15.56 -6.28 -12.22
C ASN A 325 14.37 -5.59 -11.54
N ILE A 326 14.62 -4.72 -10.57
CA ILE A 326 13.54 -4.11 -9.78
C ILE A 326 12.58 -3.28 -10.63
N LYS A 327 13.07 -2.55 -11.63
CA LYS A 327 12.20 -1.74 -12.51
C LYS A 327 11.28 -2.63 -13.35
N ASN A 328 11.84 -3.72 -13.89
CA ASN A 328 11.07 -4.72 -14.62
C ASN A 328 10.05 -5.40 -13.70
N GLU A 329 10.44 -5.74 -12.48
CA GLU A 329 9.54 -6.38 -11.54
C GLU A 329 8.38 -5.48 -11.16
N LEU A 330 8.63 -4.20 -10.84
CA LEU A 330 7.58 -3.23 -10.55
C LEU A 330 6.60 -3.02 -11.72
N ALA A 331 7.07 -3.16 -12.96
CA ALA A 331 6.24 -3.05 -14.14
C ALA A 331 5.37 -4.31 -14.38
N ASN A 332 5.86 -5.48 -13.96
CA ASN A 332 5.28 -6.79 -14.24
C ASN A 332 4.61 -7.47 -13.04
N ASN A 333 4.76 -6.91 -11.84
CA ASN A 333 4.16 -7.42 -10.61
C ASN A 333 3.57 -6.24 -9.83
N TYR A 334 2.25 -6.06 -9.93
CA TYR A 334 1.54 -4.92 -9.35
C TYR A 334 0.11 -5.26 -8.99
N MET A 335 -0.50 -4.39 -8.21
CA MET A 335 -1.87 -4.47 -7.75
C MET A 335 -2.65 -3.23 -8.20
N ASP A 336 -3.81 -3.47 -8.78
CA ASP A 336 -4.83 -2.44 -9.05
C ASP A 336 -5.96 -2.57 -8.01
N LEU A 337 -6.32 -1.45 -7.40
CA LEU A 337 -7.34 -1.39 -6.36
C LEU A 337 -8.40 -0.37 -6.74
N ASP A 338 -9.64 -0.83 -6.89
CA ASP A 338 -10.81 0.00 -7.13
C ASP A 338 -11.75 -0.06 -5.91
N VAL A 339 -11.98 1.09 -5.27
CA VAL A 339 -12.83 1.20 -4.07
C VAL A 339 -13.99 2.12 -4.35
N THR A 340 -15.20 1.62 -4.19
CA THR A 340 -16.45 2.37 -4.26
C THR A 340 -17.11 2.36 -2.88
N ASP A 341 -17.47 3.52 -2.38
CA ASP A 341 -18.22 3.70 -1.12
C ASP A 341 -19.37 4.67 -1.35
N ILE A 342 -20.59 4.24 -1.06
CA ILE A 342 -21.79 5.06 -1.20
C ILE A 342 -22.60 4.93 0.07
N LYS A 343 -23.00 6.05 0.65
CA LYS A 343 -23.79 6.13 1.87
C LYS A 343 -24.98 7.05 1.66
N TYR A 344 -26.15 6.60 2.07
CA TYR A 344 -27.37 7.41 2.17
C TYR A 344 -27.88 7.35 3.59
N GLN A 345 -28.20 8.49 4.17
CA GLN A 345 -28.73 8.63 5.52
C GLN A 345 -29.94 9.55 5.51
N ALA A 346 -30.98 9.18 6.22
CA ALA A 346 -32.13 10.02 6.47
C ALA A 346 -32.43 10.04 7.99
N GLN A 347 -32.56 11.23 8.53
CA GLN A 347 -32.87 11.45 9.94
C GLN A 347 -34.08 12.33 10.08
N LEU A 348 -35.13 11.81 10.72
CA LEU A 348 -36.34 12.52 11.05
C LEU A 348 -36.29 12.94 12.51
N THR A 349 -36.50 14.22 12.77
CA THR A 349 -36.58 14.76 14.15
C THR A 349 -37.93 15.40 14.38
N TYR A 350 -38.63 14.96 15.42
CA TYR A 350 -39.93 15.47 15.84
C TYR A 350 -39.85 16.02 17.26
N LYS A 351 -40.21 17.31 17.42
CA LYS A 351 -40.24 18.03 18.70
C LYS A 351 -41.68 18.49 18.99
N PRO A 352 -42.55 17.64 19.61
CA PRO A 352 -43.92 18.03 19.92
C PRO A 352 -43.98 19.19 20.91
N ILE A 353 -43.08 19.22 21.87
CA ILE A 353 -42.85 20.29 22.86
C ILE A 353 -41.37 20.56 23.04
N THR A 354 -40.99 21.65 23.66
CA THR A 354 -39.57 22.06 23.82
C THR A 354 -38.72 21.06 24.62
N GLN A 355 -39.34 20.33 25.55
CA GLN A 355 -38.68 19.39 26.45
C GLN A 355 -38.57 17.95 25.89
N LEU A 356 -39.30 17.65 24.81
CA LEU A 356 -39.37 16.29 24.26
C LEU A 356 -39.00 16.26 22.79
N GLN A 357 -38.02 15.39 22.46
CA GLN A 357 -37.55 15.18 21.09
C GLN A 357 -37.56 13.68 20.78
N PHE A 358 -38.16 13.33 19.66
CA PHE A 358 -38.06 12.01 19.04
C PHE A 358 -37.16 12.12 17.81
N GLN A 359 -36.30 11.13 17.63
CA GLN A 359 -35.37 11.08 16.52
C GLN A 359 -35.34 9.67 15.94
N GLY A 360 -35.60 9.57 14.66
CA GLY A 360 -35.44 8.34 13.87
C GLY A 360 -34.37 8.53 12.84
N LEU A 361 -33.46 7.56 12.71
CA LEU A 361 -32.36 7.57 11.76
C LEU A 361 -32.40 6.27 10.98
N VAL A 362 -32.26 6.35 9.65
CA VAL A 362 -32.08 5.23 8.74
C VAL A 362 -30.83 5.50 7.92
N ASP A 363 -29.94 4.52 7.83
CA ASP A 363 -28.70 4.57 7.06
C ASP A 363 -28.61 3.36 6.14
N TYR A 364 -28.19 3.62 4.90
CA TYR A 364 -27.83 2.59 3.94
C TYR A 364 -26.42 2.83 3.42
N LYS A 365 -25.55 1.86 3.58
CA LYS A 365 -24.19 1.90 3.07
C LYS A 365 -23.93 0.76 2.09
N PHE A 366 -23.41 1.10 0.92
CA PHE A 366 -22.83 0.18 -0.04
C PHE A 366 -21.32 0.46 -0.15
N ALA A 367 -20.50 -0.55 0.12
CA ALA A 367 -19.07 -0.46 -0.10
C ALA A 367 -18.62 -1.68 -0.92
N GLN A 368 -17.80 -1.43 -1.93
CA GLN A 368 -17.19 -2.46 -2.75
C GLN A 368 -15.72 -2.14 -2.96
N THR A 369 -14.88 -3.14 -2.75
CA THR A 369 -13.46 -3.10 -3.11
C THR A 369 -13.18 -4.25 -4.07
N VAL A 370 -12.53 -3.92 -5.18
CA VAL A 370 -11.98 -4.89 -6.13
C VAL A 370 -10.47 -4.75 -6.07
N ASP A 371 -9.81 -5.82 -5.67
CA ASP A 371 -8.35 -5.95 -5.62
C ASP A 371 -7.93 -6.92 -6.73
N VAL A 372 -7.08 -6.43 -7.63
CA VAL A 372 -6.58 -7.18 -8.77
C VAL A 372 -5.07 -7.23 -8.71
N THR A 373 -4.53 -8.37 -8.29
CA THR A 373 -3.10 -8.65 -8.33
C THR A 373 -2.71 -9.26 -9.68
N LYS A 374 -1.72 -8.66 -10.33
CA LYS A 374 -1.21 -9.08 -11.64
C LYS A 374 0.27 -9.38 -11.56
N VAL A 375 0.63 -10.60 -11.93
CA VAL A 375 1.99 -11.07 -12.07
C VAL A 375 2.15 -11.59 -13.49
N THR A 376 2.82 -10.81 -14.35
CA THR A 376 2.94 -11.15 -15.77
C THR A 376 4.07 -12.15 -16.02
N GLU A 377 4.09 -12.72 -17.19
CA GLU A 377 5.04 -13.75 -17.60
C GLU A 377 6.52 -13.38 -17.41
N HIS A 378 6.86 -12.12 -17.65
CA HIS A 378 8.24 -11.63 -17.57
C HIS A 378 8.63 -11.07 -16.20
N SER A 379 7.84 -11.33 -15.18
CA SER A 379 8.21 -11.02 -13.80
C SER A 379 9.18 -12.07 -13.25
N ASN A 380 10.10 -11.64 -12.40
CA ASN A 380 10.97 -12.58 -11.68
C ASN A 380 10.14 -13.62 -10.88
N MET A 381 9.03 -13.18 -10.30
CA MET A 381 8.15 -14.06 -9.56
C MET A 381 7.62 -15.20 -10.44
N ALA A 382 7.10 -14.92 -11.65
CA ALA A 382 6.63 -15.96 -12.57
C ALA A 382 7.76 -16.85 -13.05
N GLU A 383 8.92 -16.27 -13.35
CA GLU A 383 10.09 -17.03 -13.81
C GLU A 383 10.69 -17.92 -12.73
N SER A 384 10.57 -17.55 -11.45
CA SER A 384 11.02 -18.39 -10.32
C SER A 384 10.30 -19.74 -10.26
N TYR A 385 9.04 -19.81 -10.68
CA TYR A 385 8.27 -21.06 -10.78
C TYR A 385 8.70 -21.96 -11.96
N ARG A 386 9.66 -21.50 -12.77
CA ARG A 386 10.21 -22.23 -13.94
C ARG A 386 11.69 -22.58 -13.77
N ALA A 387 12.38 -21.96 -12.83
CA ALA A 387 13.83 -22.03 -12.71
C ALA A 387 14.31 -23.44 -12.33
N MET A 388 14.84 -24.18 -13.32
CA MET A 388 15.35 -25.54 -13.20
C MET A 388 16.65 -25.73 -14.00
N ASP A 389 17.51 -24.71 -14.11
CA ASP A 389 18.70 -24.69 -14.98
C ASP A 389 19.62 -25.90 -14.79
N ASN A 390 19.72 -26.40 -13.57
CA ASN A 390 20.46 -27.60 -13.24
C ASN A 390 19.86 -28.31 -12.01
N ALA A 391 20.34 -29.49 -11.70
CA ALA A 391 19.85 -30.29 -10.59
C ALA A 391 19.94 -29.56 -9.24
N THR A 392 21.01 -28.79 -9.03
CA THR A 392 21.21 -28.04 -7.78
C THR A 392 20.16 -26.93 -7.62
N ILE A 393 19.84 -26.20 -8.70
CA ILE A 393 18.80 -25.15 -8.70
C ILE A 393 17.44 -25.81 -8.52
N ARG A 394 17.12 -26.84 -9.31
CA ARG A 394 15.86 -27.57 -9.20
C ARG A 394 15.59 -28.07 -7.77
N ASP A 395 16.57 -28.73 -7.15
CA ASP A 395 16.39 -29.37 -5.85
C ASP A 395 16.34 -28.36 -4.69
N ARG A 396 16.78 -27.13 -4.90
CA ARG A 396 16.78 -26.04 -3.89
C ARG A 396 15.70 -24.98 -4.11
N ASN A 397 15.07 -24.95 -5.28
CA ASN A 397 14.07 -23.93 -5.58
C ASN A 397 12.71 -24.28 -4.94
N PRO A 398 12.26 -23.56 -3.88
CA PRO A 398 11.01 -23.82 -3.20
C PRO A 398 9.75 -23.47 -4.01
N TRP A 399 9.92 -22.80 -5.15
CA TRP A 399 8.81 -22.42 -6.04
C TRP A 399 8.40 -23.53 -7.00
N LEU A 400 9.19 -24.61 -7.09
CA LEU A 400 8.84 -25.77 -7.88
C LEU A 400 7.90 -26.70 -7.12
N TYR A 401 7.04 -27.41 -7.84
CA TYR A 401 6.13 -28.39 -7.25
C TYR A 401 6.83 -29.74 -7.05
N THR A 402 6.68 -30.30 -5.87
CA THR A 402 7.06 -31.68 -5.55
C THR A 402 5.80 -32.44 -5.17
N ASP A 403 5.53 -33.56 -5.83
CA ASP A 403 4.34 -34.37 -5.56
C ASP A 403 4.43 -35.01 -4.16
N PRO A 404 3.53 -34.66 -3.22
CA PRO A 404 3.57 -35.19 -1.86
C PRO A 404 3.18 -36.68 -1.79
N ASP A 405 2.48 -37.20 -2.78
CA ASP A 405 1.97 -38.57 -2.82
C ASP A 405 2.98 -39.54 -3.46
N VAL A 406 4.04 -39.04 -4.09
CA VAL A 406 5.07 -39.84 -4.75
C VAL A 406 6.39 -39.69 -4.00
N PRO A 407 6.85 -40.75 -3.25
CA PRO A 407 8.11 -40.72 -2.56
C PRO A 407 9.28 -40.43 -3.52
N ASN A 408 10.15 -39.48 -3.13
CA ASN A 408 11.32 -39.07 -3.91
C ASN A 408 10.97 -38.45 -5.32
N SER A 409 9.77 -37.91 -5.51
CA SER A 409 9.46 -37.19 -6.74
C SER A 409 10.42 -36.00 -6.91
N LEU A 410 10.84 -35.76 -8.14
CA LEU A 410 11.68 -34.61 -8.47
C LEU A 410 10.82 -33.35 -8.59
N PRO A 411 11.31 -32.20 -8.10
CA PRO A 411 10.64 -30.92 -8.32
C PRO A 411 10.47 -30.61 -9.81
N ILE A 412 9.31 -30.10 -10.20
CA ILE A 412 8.97 -29.74 -11.57
C ILE A 412 8.45 -28.30 -11.65
N THR A 413 8.51 -27.72 -12.85
CA THR A 413 7.97 -26.40 -13.11
C THR A 413 6.46 -26.34 -12.86
N VAL A 414 6.02 -25.40 -12.00
CA VAL A 414 4.59 -25.21 -11.70
C VAL A 414 3.92 -24.35 -12.76
N LEU A 415 4.61 -23.35 -13.29
CA LEU A 415 4.09 -22.39 -14.25
C LEU A 415 4.96 -22.39 -15.53
N PRO A 416 4.72 -23.30 -16.49
CA PRO A 416 5.57 -23.43 -17.66
C PRO A 416 5.53 -22.21 -18.59
N ASN A 417 4.38 -21.54 -18.70
CA ASN A 417 4.15 -20.33 -19.48
C ASN A 417 3.18 -19.38 -18.78
N GLY A 418 3.23 -18.09 -19.15
CA GLY A 418 2.32 -17.08 -18.66
C GLY A 418 2.66 -16.61 -17.25
N GLY A 419 1.86 -15.71 -16.76
CA GLY A 419 1.87 -15.21 -15.40
C GLY A 419 0.65 -15.72 -14.63
N PHE A 420 0.33 -15.07 -13.51
CA PHE A 420 -0.90 -15.33 -12.79
C PHE A 420 -1.61 -14.04 -12.39
N TYR A 421 -2.91 -14.20 -12.18
CA TYR A 421 -3.86 -13.14 -11.92
C TYR A 421 -4.75 -13.58 -10.78
N SER A 422 -4.96 -12.68 -9.83
CA SER A 422 -5.89 -12.88 -8.73
C SER A 422 -6.80 -11.68 -8.61
N GLU A 423 -8.11 -11.92 -8.60
CA GLU A 423 -9.11 -10.90 -8.36
C GLU A 423 -9.89 -11.24 -7.09
N GLN A 424 -9.91 -10.32 -6.14
CA GLN A 424 -10.67 -10.43 -4.90
C GLN A 424 -11.69 -9.30 -4.82
N LYS A 425 -12.95 -9.66 -4.59
CA LYS A 425 -14.05 -8.70 -4.45
C LYS A 425 -14.61 -8.73 -3.03
N TYR A 426 -14.54 -7.60 -2.37
CA TYR A 426 -15.12 -7.39 -1.05
C TYR A 426 -16.34 -6.50 -1.20
N LYS A 427 -17.50 -6.97 -0.74
CA LYS A 427 -18.76 -6.20 -0.75
C LYS A 427 -19.35 -6.13 0.64
N MET A 428 -19.83 -4.96 1.00
CA MET A 428 -20.60 -4.74 2.20
C MET A 428 -21.85 -3.94 1.86
N ASN A 429 -23.01 -4.49 2.24
CA ASN A 429 -24.27 -3.78 2.24
C ASN A 429 -24.76 -3.75 3.69
N CYS A 430 -25.01 -2.57 4.22
CA CYS A 430 -25.50 -2.38 5.56
C CYS A 430 -26.69 -1.43 5.55
N MET A 431 -27.77 -1.81 6.21
CA MET A 431 -28.93 -0.98 6.45
C MET A 431 -29.18 -0.94 7.97
N ARG A 432 -29.34 0.24 8.52
CA ARG A 432 -29.52 0.48 9.97
C ARG A 432 -30.64 1.43 10.26
#